data_5420df2475fdc0a4d4b79511a56ee5e6
#
_entry.id   5420df2475fdc0a4d4b79511a56ee5e6
#
_cell.length_a   1.000
_cell.length_b   1.000
_cell.length_c   1.000
_cell.angle_alpha   90.00
_cell.angle_beta   90.00
_cell.angle_gamma   90.00
#
_symmetry.space_group_name_H-M   'P 1'
#
loop_
_entity.id
_entity.type
_entity.pdbx_description
1 polymer ?
#
loop_
_entity_poly.entity_id
_entity_poly.type
_entity_poly.pdbx_seq_one_letter_code
_entity_poly.pdbx_strand_id
1 'polypeptide(L)'
;MQIPKLKTALDEADALVIGAGAGLSTSAGFTYDGERFRKYFADFEAKYGFHDMYSGGFYPYATPEEHGADWSRYILINRYTDAPKPVYENLLRLVRDKDYFVITTNVDHCFQKAGFDKKRLFYTQGDYGLFQCSEPCCRETWDNEAVIRQMVAKQKDMKIPSALVPRCPHCGKPLTMNLRADGSFVEDEGWHEAAGRYANFLRTREGQKILFLELGVGYNTPVIIKYPFWQMTAKNPRATYACINRGEAFCPAEIADRAVCIDGDIGDILARIHG
;
A
#
# COMPACT_ATOMS: atom_id res chain seq x y z
N MET A 1 -7.83 -26.66 7.66
CA MET A 1 -8.79 -26.30 8.73
C MET A 1 -8.99 -24.79 8.94
N GLN A 2 -8.07 -23.90 8.59
CA GLN A 2 -8.21 -22.46 8.85
C GLN A 2 -9.07 -21.71 7.81
N ILE A 3 -9.04 -22.11 6.52
CA ILE A 3 -9.84 -21.44 5.46
C ILE A 3 -11.34 -21.52 5.73
N PRO A 4 -11.94 -22.67 6.12
CA PRO A 4 -13.35 -22.71 6.51
C PRO A 4 -13.68 -21.77 7.69
N LYS A 5 -12.79 -21.66 8.68
CA LYS A 5 -12.98 -20.72 9.80
C LYS A 5 -12.96 -19.26 9.33
N LEU A 6 -12.06 -18.92 8.40
CA LEU A 6 -12.03 -17.58 7.81
C LEU A 6 -13.30 -17.28 7.02
N LYS A 7 -13.80 -18.25 6.23
CA LYS A 7 -15.08 -18.11 5.51
C LYS A 7 -16.24 -17.86 6.47
N THR A 8 -16.34 -18.64 7.54
CA THR A 8 -17.35 -18.42 8.59
C THR A 8 -17.23 -17.03 9.20
N ALA A 9 -16.00 -16.58 9.55
CA ALA A 9 -15.79 -15.26 10.12
C ALA A 9 -16.18 -14.12 9.16
N LEU A 10 -15.91 -14.29 7.85
CA LEU A 10 -16.34 -13.36 6.81
C LEU A 10 -17.87 -13.32 6.68
N ASP A 11 -18.54 -14.46 6.76
CA ASP A 11 -19.99 -14.57 6.59
C ASP A 11 -20.78 -14.04 7.80
N GLU A 12 -20.25 -14.24 9.01
CA GLU A 12 -20.89 -13.83 10.26
C GLU A 12 -20.59 -12.38 10.68
N ALA A 13 -19.63 -11.72 10.06
CA ALA A 13 -19.27 -10.36 10.42
C ALA A 13 -20.35 -9.35 10.02
N ASP A 14 -20.75 -8.48 10.97
CA ASP A 14 -21.61 -7.33 10.71
C ASP A 14 -20.85 -6.25 9.90
N ALA A 15 -19.53 -6.14 10.13
CA ALA A 15 -18.64 -5.21 9.43
C ALA A 15 -17.21 -5.76 9.30
N LEU A 16 -16.50 -5.32 8.28
CA LEU A 16 -15.11 -5.70 8.02
C LEU A 16 -14.20 -4.48 8.04
N VAL A 17 -13.04 -4.63 8.70
CA VAL A 17 -11.93 -3.69 8.55
C VAL A 17 -10.77 -4.45 7.93
N ILE A 18 -10.41 -4.08 6.70
CA ILE A 18 -9.34 -4.71 5.94
C ILE A 18 -8.08 -3.88 6.14
N GLY A 19 -7.05 -4.48 6.72
CA GLY A 19 -5.73 -3.89 6.89
C GLY A 19 -4.73 -4.51 5.92
N ALA A 20 -4.15 -3.73 5.01
CA ALA A 20 -3.27 -4.25 3.98
C ALA A 20 -1.87 -3.62 4.02
N GLY A 21 -0.86 -4.48 3.95
CA GLY A 21 0.55 -4.11 3.83
C GLY A 21 1.18 -4.64 2.54
N ALA A 22 2.49 -4.45 2.40
CA ALA A 22 3.26 -4.77 1.19
C ALA A 22 3.13 -6.23 0.73
N GLY A 23 2.87 -7.18 1.65
CA GLY A 23 2.66 -8.59 1.31
C GLY A 23 1.47 -8.83 0.38
N LEU A 24 0.42 -7.99 0.43
CA LEU A 24 -0.71 -8.07 -0.50
C LEU A 24 -0.26 -7.72 -1.93
N SER A 25 0.51 -6.64 -2.10
CA SER A 25 1.04 -6.23 -3.41
C SER A 25 2.07 -7.23 -3.93
N THR A 26 2.91 -7.78 -3.05
CA THR A 26 3.87 -8.84 -3.40
C THR A 26 3.13 -10.08 -3.92
N SER A 27 2.06 -10.51 -3.26
CA SER A 27 1.22 -11.61 -3.73
C SER A 27 0.56 -11.32 -5.09
N ALA A 28 0.21 -10.05 -5.35
CA ALA A 28 -0.29 -9.59 -6.66
C ALA A 28 0.81 -9.50 -7.74
N GLY A 29 2.09 -9.74 -7.38
CA GLY A 29 3.23 -9.75 -8.31
C GLY A 29 4.05 -8.46 -8.33
N PHE A 30 3.79 -7.50 -7.46
CA PHE A 30 4.59 -6.29 -7.29
C PHE A 30 5.77 -6.54 -6.37
N THR A 31 6.75 -7.32 -6.86
CA THR A 31 8.04 -7.52 -6.17
C THR A 31 9.01 -6.40 -6.49
N TYR A 32 9.87 -6.03 -5.53
CA TYR A 32 10.87 -4.98 -5.71
C TYR A 32 12.26 -5.51 -6.08
N ASP A 33 12.43 -6.81 -6.08
CA ASP A 33 13.66 -7.55 -6.37
C ASP A 33 13.49 -8.58 -7.49
N GLY A 34 14.50 -9.42 -7.69
CA GLY A 34 14.46 -10.56 -8.59
C GLY A 34 14.28 -10.19 -10.07
N GLU A 35 13.47 -11.00 -10.79
CA GLU A 35 13.28 -10.82 -12.24
C GLU A 35 12.63 -9.49 -12.60
N ARG A 36 11.67 -9.03 -11.79
CA ARG A 36 10.98 -7.76 -12.04
C ARG A 36 11.93 -6.58 -11.93
N PHE A 37 12.80 -6.57 -10.92
CA PHE A 37 13.85 -5.55 -10.79
C PHE A 37 14.80 -5.59 -11.99
N ARG A 38 15.37 -6.75 -12.31
CA ARG A 38 16.32 -6.88 -13.44
C ARG A 38 15.69 -6.49 -14.79
N LYS A 39 14.41 -6.76 -14.99
CA LYS A 39 13.70 -6.35 -16.23
C LYS A 39 13.71 -4.85 -16.45
N TYR A 40 13.63 -4.05 -15.40
CA TYR A 40 13.43 -2.60 -15.51
C TYR A 40 14.64 -1.78 -15.07
N PHE A 41 15.58 -2.35 -14.32
CA PHE A 41 16.69 -1.65 -13.68
C PHE A 41 18.07 -2.32 -13.89
N ALA A 42 18.23 -3.22 -14.87
CA ALA A 42 19.52 -3.88 -15.13
C ALA A 42 20.66 -2.90 -15.41
N ASP A 43 20.38 -1.77 -16.08
CA ASP A 43 21.32 -0.69 -16.35
C ASP A 43 21.72 0.05 -15.06
N PHE A 44 20.77 0.29 -14.17
CA PHE A 44 21.04 0.88 -12.86
C PHE A 44 21.80 -0.08 -11.95
N GLU A 45 21.44 -1.36 -11.92
CA GLU A 45 22.18 -2.40 -11.20
C GLU A 45 23.64 -2.44 -11.64
N ALA A 46 23.89 -2.45 -12.94
CA ALA A 46 25.24 -2.48 -13.50
C ALA A 46 26.08 -1.25 -13.14
N LYS A 47 25.46 -0.07 -13.05
CA LYS A 47 26.17 1.20 -12.80
C LYS A 47 26.34 1.49 -11.31
N TYR A 48 25.32 1.23 -10.50
CA TYR A 48 25.23 1.68 -9.10
C TYR A 48 25.35 0.54 -8.07
N GLY A 49 25.20 -0.72 -8.48
CA GLY A 49 25.45 -1.90 -7.66
C GLY A 49 24.34 -2.26 -6.66
N PHE A 50 23.16 -1.63 -6.70
CA PHE A 50 22.03 -2.06 -5.91
C PHE A 50 21.22 -3.15 -6.64
N HIS A 51 20.52 -4.03 -5.88
CA HIS A 51 19.89 -5.23 -6.42
C HIS A 51 18.37 -5.26 -6.22
N ASP A 52 17.78 -4.16 -5.79
CA ASP A 52 16.34 -4.02 -5.58
C ASP A 52 15.90 -2.54 -5.73
N MET A 53 14.60 -2.34 -5.99
CA MET A 53 14.02 -1.02 -6.23
C MET A 53 14.01 -0.13 -4.98
N TYR A 54 13.94 -0.72 -3.78
CA TYR A 54 13.94 0.03 -2.53
C TYR A 54 15.30 0.69 -2.31
N SER A 55 16.38 -0.09 -2.45
CA SER A 55 17.75 0.41 -2.35
C SER A 55 18.05 1.47 -3.42
N GLY A 56 17.51 1.29 -4.65
CA GLY A 56 17.62 2.28 -5.74
C GLY A 56 16.96 3.61 -5.38
N GLY A 57 15.77 3.58 -4.80
CA GLY A 57 15.03 4.79 -4.40
C GLY A 57 15.73 5.63 -3.32
N PHE A 58 16.60 5.03 -2.51
CA PHE A 58 17.41 5.71 -1.48
C PHE A 58 18.87 5.94 -1.89
N TYR A 59 19.25 5.56 -3.11
CA TYR A 59 20.62 5.74 -3.57
C TYR A 59 20.96 7.25 -3.69
N PRO A 60 22.14 7.71 -3.23
CA PRO A 60 22.53 9.12 -3.27
C PRO A 60 23.03 9.51 -4.67
N TYR A 61 22.12 9.66 -5.61
CA TYR A 61 22.42 10.05 -6.99
C TYR A 61 23.16 11.39 -7.06
N ALA A 62 24.13 11.51 -8.00
CA ALA A 62 24.93 12.71 -8.16
C ALA A 62 24.12 13.90 -8.69
N THR A 63 23.06 13.65 -9.46
CA THR A 63 22.22 14.69 -10.08
C THR A 63 20.73 14.40 -9.95
N PRO A 64 19.88 15.45 -9.92
CA PRO A 64 18.43 15.28 -9.94
C PRO A 64 17.92 14.53 -11.20
N GLU A 65 18.64 14.64 -12.31
CA GLU A 65 18.30 13.95 -13.56
C GLU A 65 18.49 12.44 -13.45
N GLU A 66 19.55 11.98 -12.78
CA GLU A 66 19.77 10.54 -12.49
C GLU A 66 18.72 10.02 -11.52
N HIS A 67 18.47 10.74 -10.43
CA HIS A 67 17.44 10.41 -9.47
C HIS A 67 16.05 10.35 -10.12
N GLY A 68 15.71 11.34 -10.95
CA GLY A 68 14.46 11.36 -11.70
C GLY A 68 14.33 10.21 -12.70
N ALA A 69 15.43 9.69 -13.23
CA ALA A 69 15.42 8.54 -14.11
C ALA A 69 15.07 7.24 -13.39
N ASP A 70 15.62 7.00 -12.20
CA ASP A 70 15.24 5.88 -11.34
C ASP A 70 13.78 6.02 -10.87
N TRP A 71 13.43 7.14 -10.26
CA TRP A 71 12.09 7.40 -9.73
C TRP A 71 11.00 7.27 -10.77
N SER A 72 11.20 7.80 -11.97
CA SER A 72 10.16 7.74 -12.99
C SER A 72 9.87 6.30 -13.44
N ARG A 73 10.90 5.46 -13.58
CA ARG A 73 10.71 4.02 -13.85
C ARG A 73 10.00 3.34 -12.68
N TYR A 74 10.47 3.59 -11.46
CA TYR A 74 9.92 3.04 -10.25
C TYR A 74 8.43 3.36 -10.11
N ILE A 75 8.06 4.65 -10.26
CA ILE A 75 6.67 5.10 -10.19
C ILE A 75 5.86 4.47 -11.33
N LEU A 76 6.36 4.51 -12.58
CA LEU A 76 5.63 3.98 -13.72
C LEU A 76 5.21 2.53 -13.52
N ILE A 77 6.15 1.68 -13.11
CA ILE A 77 5.89 0.23 -13.01
C ILE A 77 5.12 -0.16 -11.74
N ASN A 78 5.18 0.63 -10.67
CA ASN A 78 4.48 0.32 -9.41
C ASN A 78 3.12 1.01 -9.29
N ARG A 79 2.94 2.13 -9.99
CA ARG A 79 1.72 2.94 -9.89
C ARG A 79 0.85 2.88 -11.14
N TYR A 80 1.47 2.91 -12.33
CA TYR A 80 0.78 3.09 -13.61
C TYR A 80 0.73 1.86 -14.49
N THR A 81 1.14 0.70 -13.98
CA THR A 81 0.92 -0.61 -14.61
C THR A 81 -0.04 -1.45 -13.77
N ASP A 82 -0.75 -2.38 -14.38
CA ASP A 82 -1.64 -3.28 -13.68
C ASP A 82 -0.86 -4.36 -12.92
N ALA A 83 -1.45 -4.83 -11.83
CA ALA A 83 -0.88 -5.94 -11.07
C ALA A 83 -0.90 -7.21 -11.93
N PRO A 84 0.19 -8.01 -11.92
CA PRO A 84 0.26 -9.24 -12.72
C PRO A 84 -0.79 -10.29 -12.39
N LYS A 85 -1.29 -10.30 -11.12
CA LYS A 85 -2.28 -11.27 -10.65
C LYS A 85 -3.50 -10.55 -10.08
N PRO A 86 -4.73 -11.09 -10.25
CA PRO A 86 -5.98 -10.43 -9.86
C PRO A 86 -6.29 -10.58 -8.36
N VAL A 87 -5.31 -10.35 -7.49
CA VAL A 87 -5.45 -10.54 -6.03
C VAL A 87 -6.39 -9.52 -5.42
N TYR A 88 -6.28 -8.26 -5.84
CA TYR A 88 -7.14 -7.17 -5.38
C TYR A 88 -8.58 -7.30 -5.88
N GLU A 89 -8.77 -7.73 -7.12
CA GLU A 89 -10.09 -8.00 -7.71
C GLU A 89 -10.77 -9.18 -7.01
N ASN A 90 -9.99 -10.22 -6.66
CA ASN A 90 -10.48 -11.35 -5.87
C ASN A 90 -10.92 -10.89 -4.48
N LEU A 91 -10.13 -10.05 -3.81
CA LEU A 91 -10.50 -9.48 -2.53
C LEU A 91 -11.78 -8.63 -2.65
N LEU A 92 -11.89 -7.77 -3.67
CA LEU A 92 -13.08 -6.95 -3.88
C LEU A 92 -14.33 -7.83 -4.06
N ARG A 93 -14.25 -8.90 -4.83
CA ARG A 93 -15.38 -9.83 -5.02
C ARG A 93 -15.85 -10.47 -3.71
N LEU A 94 -14.95 -10.71 -2.75
CA LEU A 94 -15.33 -11.23 -1.43
C LEU A 94 -16.07 -10.22 -0.55
N VAL A 95 -15.79 -8.93 -0.73
CA VAL A 95 -16.22 -7.93 0.26
C VAL A 95 -17.15 -6.84 -0.29
N ARG A 96 -17.36 -6.74 -1.60
CA ARG A 96 -18.11 -5.64 -2.24
C ARG A 96 -19.55 -5.47 -1.71
N ASP A 97 -20.20 -6.58 -1.34
CA ASP A 97 -21.58 -6.60 -0.85
C ASP A 97 -21.65 -6.54 0.69
N LYS A 98 -20.51 -6.37 1.36
CA LYS A 98 -20.39 -6.28 2.82
C LYS A 98 -20.18 -4.82 3.26
N ASP A 99 -20.44 -4.56 4.53
CA ASP A 99 -20.08 -3.29 5.15
C ASP A 99 -18.60 -3.30 5.50
N TYR A 100 -17.75 -2.74 4.62
CA TYR A 100 -16.30 -2.78 4.78
C TYR A 100 -15.65 -1.41 4.78
N PHE A 101 -14.46 -1.33 5.37
CA PHE A 101 -13.51 -0.24 5.22
C PHE A 101 -12.09 -0.80 5.06
N VAL A 102 -11.29 -0.17 4.19
CA VAL A 102 -9.89 -0.53 3.97
C VAL A 102 -8.97 0.52 4.57
N ILE A 103 -8.00 0.09 5.39
CA ILE A 103 -6.82 0.87 5.77
C ILE A 103 -5.59 0.19 5.18
N THR A 104 -4.71 0.95 4.52
CA THR A 104 -3.52 0.37 3.89
C THR A 104 -2.30 1.25 4.07
N THR A 105 -1.14 0.60 4.19
CA THR A 105 0.18 1.24 4.11
C THR A 105 0.76 1.15 2.69
N ASN A 106 0.06 0.50 1.75
CA ASN A 106 0.46 0.43 0.36
C ASN A 106 0.19 1.74 -0.37
N VAL A 107 1.11 2.11 -1.25
CA VAL A 107 1.14 3.39 -1.97
C VAL A 107 1.04 3.22 -3.49
N ASP A 108 0.73 1.99 -3.94
CA ASP A 108 0.70 1.56 -5.35
C ASP A 108 -0.65 1.76 -6.05
N HIS A 109 -1.67 2.21 -5.31
CA HIS A 109 -3.02 2.46 -5.84
C HIS A 109 -3.80 1.21 -6.30
N CYS A 110 -3.36 0.02 -5.95
CA CYS A 110 -3.98 -1.21 -6.44
C CYS A 110 -5.43 -1.38 -5.99
N PHE A 111 -5.80 -0.92 -4.80
CA PHE A 111 -7.18 -0.93 -4.34
C PHE A 111 -8.11 -0.12 -5.27
N GLN A 112 -7.71 1.11 -5.60
CA GLN A 112 -8.48 1.99 -6.46
C GLN A 112 -8.60 1.42 -7.89
N LYS A 113 -7.50 0.86 -8.43
CA LYS A 113 -7.47 0.21 -9.74
C LYS A 113 -8.37 -1.01 -9.81
N ALA A 114 -8.46 -1.79 -8.74
CA ALA A 114 -9.36 -2.94 -8.65
C ALA A 114 -10.84 -2.54 -8.47
N GLY A 115 -11.15 -1.24 -8.29
CA GLY A 115 -12.51 -0.73 -8.18
C GLY A 115 -13.07 -0.62 -6.77
N PHE A 116 -12.23 -0.65 -5.72
CA PHE A 116 -12.68 -0.34 -4.37
C PHE A 116 -13.20 1.10 -4.27
N ASP A 117 -14.28 1.31 -3.52
CA ASP A 117 -14.84 2.63 -3.29
C ASP A 117 -13.86 3.51 -2.51
N LYS A 118 -13.41 4.61 -3.12
CA LYS A 118 -12.49 5.57 -2.49
C LYS A 118 -13.02 6.12 -1.17
N LYS A 119 -14.33 6.18 -0.98
CA LYS A 119 -14.95 6.63 0.28
C LYS A 119 -14.76 5.63 1.43
N ARG A 120 -14.44 4.37 1.10
CA ARG A 120 -14.19 3.26 2.04
C ARG A 120 -12.71 2.88 2.09
N LEU A 121 -11.81 3.81 1.73
CA LEU A 121 -10.38 3.57 1.64
C LEU A 121 -9.58 4.68 2.29
N PHE A 122 -8.60 4.29 3.13
CA PHE A 122 -7.60 5.16 3.72
C PHE A 122 -6.19 4.62 3.47
N TYR A 123 -5.45 5.24 2.56
CA TYR A 123 -4.04 4.95 2.28
C TYR A 123 -3.16 5.90 3.08
N THR A 124 -2.60 5.40 4.19
CA THR A 124 -2.01 6.20 5.26
C THR A 124 -0.63 6.75 4.97
N GLN A 125 0.09 6.14 4.03
CA GLN A 125 1.51 6.41 3.74
C GLN A 125 1.73 7.24 2.46
N GLY A 126 0.65 7.74 1.83
CA GLY A 126 0.70 8.48 0.56
C GLY A 126 0.42 7.64 -0.67
N ASP A 127 0.84 8.12 -1.83
CA ASP A 127 0.61 7.49 -3.15
C ASP A 127 1.78 7.80 -4.08
N TYR A 128 2.32 6.80 -4.78
CA TYR A 128 3.36 7.00 -5.82
C TYR A 128 2.91 7.94 -6.95
N GLY A 129 1.62 8.09 -7.15
CA GLY A 129 1.04 8.98 -8.15
C GLY A 129 0.96 10.44 -7.73
N LEU A 130 1.45 10.80 -6.55
CA LEU A 130 1.41 12.16 -6.03
C LEU A 130 2.81 12.70 -5.75
N PHE A 131 3.03 13.96 -6.12
CA PHE A 131 4.16 14.75 -5.66
C PHE A 131 3.76 15.67 -4.52
N GLN A 132 4.74 16.00 -3.69
CA GLN A 132 4.69 17.04 -2.67
C GLN A 132 5.95 17.92 -2.75
N CYS A 133 5.95 19.08 -2.12
CA CYS A 133 7.17 19.88 -1.94
C CYS A 133 8.16 19.13 -1.04
N SER A 134 9.43 19.03 -1.45
CA SER A 134 10.48 18.34 -0.68
C SER A 134 10.76 19.01 0.68
N GLU A 135 10.52 20.32 0.75
CA GLU A 135 10.50 21.09 1.99
C GLU A 135 9.11 21.70 2.12
N PRO A 136 8.16 21.05 2.81
CA PRO A 136 6.73 21.38 2.74
C PRO A 136 6.45 22.85 3.00
N CYS A 137 6.18 23.62 1.94
CA CYS A 137 5.76 25.03 2.01
C CYS A 137 4.26 25.20 1.98
N CYS A 138 3.50 24.16 1.66
CA CYS A 138 2.05 24.08 1.61
C CYS A 138 1.58 22.66 1.93
N ARG A 139 0.27 22.47 2.07
CA ARG A 139 -0.37 21.14 2.29
C ARG A 139 -1.00 20.58 1.01
N GLU A 140 -0.42 20.89 -0.14
CA GLU A 140 -0.92 20.43 -1.42
C GLU A 140 -0.08 19.28 -1.95
N THR A 141 -0.76 18.40 -2.67
CA THR A 141 -0.15 17.31 -3.46
C THR A 141 -0.57 17.47 -4.91
N TRP A 142 0.24 16.98 -5.85
CA TRP A 142 0.01 17.11 -7.29
C TRP A 142 0.10 15.76 -7.99
N ASP A 143 -0.84 15.48 -8.89
CA ASP A 143 -0.76 14.32 -9.79
C ASP A 143 0.51 14.38 -10.62
N ASN A 144 1.14 13.20 -10.80
CA ASN A 144 2.43 13.13 -11.47
C ASN A 144 2.42 12.27 -12.75
N GLU A 145 1.30 11.67 -13.15
CA GLU A 145 1.26 10.70 -14.24
C GLU A 145 1.83 11.24 -15.53
N ALA A 146 1.39 12.43 -15.95
CA ALA A 146 1.79 13.02 -17.21
C ALA A 146 3.30 13.26 -17.29
N VAL A 147 3.91 13.79 -16.21
CA VAL A 147 5.34 14.06 -16.16
C VAL A 147 6.15 12.78 -16.03
N ILE A 148 5.71 11.81 -15.25
CA ILE A 148 6.36 10.49 -15.11
C ILE A 148 6.44 9.78 -16.46
N ARG A 149 5.35 9.75 -17.21
CA ARG A 149 5.35 9.15 -18.57
C ARG A 149 6.33 9.86 -19.52
N GLN A 150 6.42 11.19 -19.44
CA GLN A 150 7.38 11.96 -20.22
C GLN A 150 8.83 11.70 -19.78
N MET A 151 9.10 11.62 -18.49
CA MET A 151 10.43 11.29 -17.95
C MET A 151 10.92 9.94 -18.49
N VAL A 152 10.08 8.90 -18.39
CA VAL A 152 10.46 7.56 -18.89
C VAL A 152 10.65 7.55 -20.40
N ALA A 153 9.75 8.21 -21.16
CA ALA A 153 9.84 8.24 -22.63
C ALA A 153 11.04 9.01 -23.16
N LYS A 154 11.51 10.05 -22.44
CA LYS A 154 12.61 10.93 -22.86
C LYS A 154 13.94 10.62 -22.15
N GLN A 155 13.97 9.61 -21.32
CA GLN A 155 15.14 9.20 -20.56
C GLN A 155 16.25 8.69 -21.51
N LYS A 156 17.47 9.14 -21.28
CA LYS A 156 18.65 8.69 -22.02
C LYS A 156 19.81 8.54 -21.06
N ASP A 157 20.59 7.46 -21.18
CA ASP A 157 21.79 7.19 -20.37
C ASP A 157 21.51 7.31 -18.84
N MET A 158 20.37 6.78 -18.38
CA MET A 158 19.88 6.86 -16.99
C MET A 158 19.74 8.30 -16.48
N LYS A 159 19.35 9.23 -17.35
CA LYS A 159 19.04 10.62 -17.01
C LYS A 159 17.77 11.08 -17.69
N ILE A 160 16.97 11.85 -16.99
CA ILE A 160 15.86 12.59 -17.58
C ILE A 160 16.35 13.96 -18.08
N PRO A 161 15.67 14.59 -19.04
CA PRO A 161 15.94 15.99 -19.37
C PRO A 161 15.78 16.90 -18.15
N SER A 162 16.68 17.86 -17.92
CA SER A 162 16.64 18.80 -16.79
C SER A 162 15.32 19.58 -16.72
N ALA A 163 14.70 19.86 -17.87
CA ALA A 163 13.41 20.54 -17.95
C ALA A 163 12.24 19.71 -17.37
N LEU A 164 12.43 18.41 -17.14
CA LEU A 164 11.43 17.52 -16.54
C LEU A 164 11.66 17.30 -15.03
N VAL A 165 12.73 17.85 -14.45
CA VAL A 165 12.91 17.82 -12.99
C VAL A 165 11.80 18.65 -12.33
N PRO A 166 10.88 17.99 -11.55
CA PRO A 166 9.69 18.67 -11.08
C PRO A 166 10.01 19.66 -9.96
N ARG A 167 9.36 20.82 -10.01
CA ARG A 167 9.53 21.90 -9.04
C ARG A 167 8.22 22.34 -8.45
N CYS A 168 8.26 22.68 -7.17
CA CYS A 168 7.11 23.20 -6.44
C CYS A 168 6.63 24.52 -7.07
N PRO A 169 5.33 24.65 -7.44
CA PRO A 169 4.81 25.85 -8.06
C PRO A 169 4.79 27.05 -7.10
N HIS A 170 4.84 26.81 -5.79
CA HIS A 170 4.80 27.88 -4.78
C HIS A 170 6.19 28.44 -4.46
N CYS A 171 7.20 27.57 -4.26
CA CYS A 171 8.51 28.01 -3.78
C CYS A 171 9.69 27.68 -4.72
N GLY A 172 9.45 26.98 -5.82
CA GLY A 172 10.47 26.60 -6.78
C GLY A 172 11.41 25.48 -6.34
N LYS A 173 11.32 25.00 -5.10
CA LYS A 173 12.13 23.86 -4.60
C LYS A 173 11.75 22.57 -5.32
N PRO A 174 12.59 21.52 -5.30
CA PRO A 174 12.25 20.24 -5.90
C PRO A 174 10.95 19.67 -5.35
N LEU A 175 10.22 18.94 -6.18
CA LEU A 175 9.17 18.06 -5.72
C LEU A 175 9.74 16.68 -5.41
N THR A 176 9.10 15.98 -4.48
CA THR A 176 9.38 14.58 -4.12
C THR A 176 8.09 13.76 -4.16
N MET A 177 8.17 12.44 -4.12
CA MET A 177 7.00 11.59 -3.96
C MET A 177 6.29 11.90 -2.64
N ASN A 178 4.95 11.92 -2.64
CA ASN A 178 4.17 12.01 -1.41
C ASN A 178 4.17 10.66 -0.72
N LEU A 179 5.24 10.38 0.00
CA LEU A 179 5.45 9.16 0.79
C LEU A 179 5.86 9.52 2.22
N ARG A 180 5.31 8.78 3.19
CA ARG A 180 5.71 8.90 4.59
C ARG A 180 7.04 8.18 4.85
N ALA A 181 8.13 8.73 4.37
CA ALA A 181 9.50 8.25 4.62
C ALA A 181 10.12 8.93 5.85
N ASP A 182 9.72 10.16 6.13
CA ASP A 182 10.22 10.98 7.23
C ASP A 182 9.15 11.98 7.74
N GLY A 183 9.58 12.96 8.52
CA GLY A 183 8.72 14.02 9.08
C GLY A 183 8.23 15.06 8.06
N SER A 184 8.68 15.02 6.81
CA SER A 184 8.28 15.97 5.76
C SER A 184 7.01 15.55 5.01
N PHE A 185 6.39 14.43 5.35
CA PHE A 185 5.19 13.93 4.70
C PHE A 185 4.04 14.93 4.78
N VAL A 186 3.46 15.26 3.62
CA VAL A 186 2.31 16.17 3.52
C VAL A 186 1.02 15.37 3.64
N GLU A 187 0.30 15.59 4.74
CA GLU A 187 -1.08 15.16 4.91
C GLU A 187 -1.98 16.23 4.30
N ASP A 188 -2.45 15.99 3.07
CA ASP A 188 -3.36 16.90 2.38
C ASP A 188 -4.81 16.78 2.91
N GLU A 189 -5.72 17.60 2.37
CA GLU A 189 -7.13 17.59 2.77
C GLU A 189 -7.77 16.22 2.54
N GLY A 190 -7.46 15.56 1.43
CA GLY A 190 -7.99 14.23 1.11
C GLY A 190 -7.53 13.15 2.08
N TRP A 191 -6.29 13.25 2.58
CA TRP A 191 -5.76 12.38 3.62
C TRP A 191 -6.55 12.55 4.94
N HIS A 192 -6.76 13.80 5.39
CA HIS A 192 -7.52 14.08 6.61
C HIS A 192 -8.99 13.65 6.51
N GLU A 193 -9.63 13.87 5.36
CA GLU A 193 -10.98 13.36 5.12
C GLU A 193 -11.05 11.84 5.19
N ALA A 194 -10.08 11.12 4.59
CA ALA A 194 -10.03 9.66 4.63
C ALA A 194 -9.81 9.14 6.06
N ALA A 195 -8.94 9.78 6.82
CA ALA A 195 -8.72 9.48 8.24
C ALA A 195 -10.00 9.68 9.06
N GLY A 196 -10.73 10.78 8.82
CA GLY A 196 -12.02 11.06 9.45
C GLY A 196 -13.08 10.01 9.13
N ARG A 197 -13.18 9.57 7.86
CA ARG A 197 -14.11 8.50 7.46
C ARG A 197 -13.76 7.16 8.12
N TYR A 198 -12.47 6.81 8.22
CA TYR A 198 -12.03 5.61 8.92
C TYR A 198 -12.39 5.63 10.41
N ALA A 199 -12.06 6.72 11.09
CA ALA A 199 -12.40 6.90 12.51
C ALA A 199 -13.92 6.81 12.76
N ASN A 200 -14.72 7.43 11.89
CA ASN A 200 -16.19 7.36 11.97
C ASN A 200 -16.71 5.94 11.71
N PHE A 201 -16.12 5.20 10.76
CA PHE A 201 -16.47 3.81 10.49
C PHE A 201 -16.29 2.95 11.75
N LEU A 202 -15.15 3.04 12.41
CA LEU A 202 -14.87 2.30 13.65
C LEU A 202 -15.82 2.69 14.78
N ARG A 203 -16.02 3.99 14.99
CA ARG A 203 -16.87 4.51 16.07
C ARG A 203 -18.33 4.06 15.94
N THR A 204 -18.88 4.09 14.73
CA THR A 204 -20.30 3.74 14.47
C THR A 204 -20.57 2.24 14.50
N ARG A 205 -19.55 1.40 14.56
CA ARG A 205 -19.65 -0.07 14.61
C ARG A 205 -19.09 -0.64 15.90
N GLU A 206 -18.82 0.21 16.88
CA GLU A 206 -18.36 -0.23 18.19
C GLU A 206 -19.31 -1.25 18.79
N GLY A 207 -18.77 -2.37 19.32
CA GLY A 207 -19.54 -3.45 19.90
C GLY A 207 -20.24 -4.41 18.91
N GLN A 208 -20.15 -4.17 17.59
CA GLN A 208 -20.65 -5.12 16.58
C GLN A 208 -19.69 -6.32 16.40
N LYS A 209 -20.12 -7.34 15.66
CA LYS A 209 -19.25 -8.43 15.20
C LYS A 209 -18.33 -7.92 14.08
N ILE A 210 -17.20 -7.34 14.42
CA ILE A 210 -16.24 -6.83 13.45
C ILE A 210 -15.20 -7.89 13.14
N LEU A 211 -14.95 -8.14 11.86
CA LEU A 211 -13.78 -8.87 11.39
C LEU A 211 -12.66 -7.90 11.03
N PHE A 212 -11.57 -7.93 11.78
CA PHE A 212 -10.31 -7.27 11.43
C PHE A 212 -9.48 -8.22 10.56
N LEU A 213 -9.46 -7.99 9.26
CA LEU A 213 -8.77 -8.83 8.27
C LEU A 213 -7.44 -8.19 7.89
N GLU A 214 -6.33 -8.75 8.39
CA GLU A 214 -4.98 -8.30 8.07
C GLU A 214 -4.39 -9.11 6.90
N LEU A 215 -3.87 -8.41 5.89
CA LEU A 215 -3.34 -8.97 4.66
C LEU A 215 -1.91 -8.48 4.41
N GLY A 216 -0.92 -9.31 4.73
CA GLY A 216 0.49 -9.07 4.40
C GLY A 216 1.11 -7.84 5.06
N VAL A 217 0.74 -7.54 6.31
CA VAL A 217 1.35 -6.46 7.10
C VAL A 217 2.59 -6.99 7.80
N GLY A 218 3.77 -6.50 7.40
CA GLY A 218 5.04 -6.84 8.02
C GLY A 218 5.33 -6.03 9.30
N TYR A 219 6.49 -6.34 9.92
CA TYR A 219 6.95 -5.66 11.15
C TYR A 219 7.66 -4.33 10.92
N ASN A 220 7.80 -3.85 9.69
CA ASN A 220 8.40 -2.53 9.43
C ASN A 220 7.50 -1.38 9.92
N THR A 221 6.16 -1.53 9.81
CA THR A 221 5.20 -0.51 10.22
C THR A 221 3.98 -1.11 10.94
N PRO A 222 4.17 -1.93 12.00
CA PRO A 222 3.08 -2.66 12.65
C PRO A 222 2.13 -1.75 13.41
N VAL A 223 2.59 -0.55 13.78
CA VAL A 223 1.84 0.42 14.61
C VAL A 223 0.62 1.01 13.92
N ILE A 224 0.52 0.94 12.59
CA ILE A 224 -0.58 1.53 11.83
C ILE A 224 -1.77 0.56 11.72
N ILE A 225 -1.50 -0.75 11.54
CA ILE A 225 -2.53 -1.76 11.27
C ILE A 225 -2.48 -2.89 12.31
N LYS A 226 -1.36 -3.61 12.37
CA LYS A 226 -1.23 -4.86 13.14
C LYS A 226 -1.57 -4.66 14.61
N TYR A 227 -0.89 -3.77 15.31
CA TYR A 227 -1.11 -3.53 16.74
C TYR A 227 -2.49 -2.91 17.03
N PRO A 228 -2.99 -1.91 16.27
CA PRO A 228 -4.36 -1.44 16.44
C PRO A 228 -5.41 -2.54 16.25
N PHE A 229 -5.27 -3.44 15.27
CA PHE A 229 -6.22 -4.55 15.06
C PHE A 229 -6.23 -5.50 16.25
N TRP A 230 -5.07 -5.86 16.79
CA TRP A 230 -4.98 -6.67 18.00
C TRP A 230 -5.68 -6.00 19.19
N GLN A 231 -5.39 -4.71 19.43
CA GLN A 231 -5.99 -3.94 20.52
C GLN A 231 -7.50 -3.81 20.38
N MET A 232 -8.01 -3.52 19.18
CA MET A 232 -9.44 -3.42 18.91
C MET A 232 -10.13 -4.78 19.08
N THR A 233 -9.49 -5.87 18.65
CA THR A 233 -10.01 -7.23 18.88
C THR A 233 -10.05 -7.58 20.36
N ALA A 234 -9.01 -7.24 21.12
CA ALA A 234 -8.97 -7.49 22.56
C ALA A 234 -10.08 -6.72 23.31
N LYS A 235 -10.34 -5.46 22.94
CA LYS A 235 -11.35 -4.60 23.55
C LYS A 235 -12.79 -5.01 23.23
N ASN A 236 -13.05 -5.55 22.04
CA ASN A 236 -14.39 -5.94 21.61
C ASN A 236 -14.55 -7.47 21.66
N PRO A 237 -15.27 -8.04 22.63
CA PRO A 237 -15.42 -9.50 22.77
C PRO A 237 -16.17 -10.16 21.59
N ARG A 238 -16.86 -9.38 20.76
CA ARG A 238 -17.55 -9.86 19.55
C ARG A 238 -16.70 -9.76 18.29
N ALA A 239 -15.52 -9.14 18.38
CA ALA A 239 -14.62 -9.00 17.24
C ALA A 239 -13.81 -10.28 17.00
N THR A 240 -13.52 -10.53 15.74
CA THR A 240 -12.60 -11.59 15.27
C THR A 240 -11.42 -10.95 14.56
N TYR A 241 -10.23 -11.49 14.78
CA TYR A 241 -9.04 -11.12 14.03
C TYR A 241 -8.72 -12.22 13.02
N ALA A 242 -8.40 -11.86 11.79
CA ALA A 242 -7.85 -12.78 10.81
C ALA A 242 -6.58 -12.21 10.18
N CYS A 243 -5.55 -13.03 10.06
CA CYS A 243 -4.27 -12.66 9.44
C CYS A 243 -3.91 -13.66 8.35
N ILE A 244 -3.63 -13.17 7.15
CA ILE A 244 -3.03 -13.95 6.08
C ILE A 244 -1.68 -13.30 5.75
N ASN A 245 -0.60 -14.04 6.03
CA ASN A 245 0.76 -13.56 5.75
C ASN A 245 1.71 -14.76 5.56
N ARG A 246 2.74 -14.59 4.76
CA ARG A 246 3.75 -15.63 4.57
C ARG A 246 4.85 -15.48 5.62
N GLY A 247 5.01 -16.50 6.49
CA GLY A 247 6.03 -16.54 7.54
C GLY A 247 5.73 -15.70 8.79
N GLU A 248 4.73 -14.82 8.76
CA GLU A 248 4.42 -13.88 9.86
C GLU A 248 2.92 -13.87 10.24
N ALA A 249 2.22 -14.99 10.04
CA ALA A 249 0.80 -15.12 10.35
C ALA A 249 0.58 -15.57 11.80
N PHE A 250 0.52 -14.63 12.73
CA PHE A 250 0.26 -14.91 14.14
C PHE A 250 -0.50 -13.78 14.84
N CYS A 251 -0.92 -14.05 16.09
CA CYS A 251 -1.61 -13.09 16.94
C CYS A 251 -1.15 -13.25 18.41
N PRO A 252 -1.37 -12.24 19.25
CA PRO A 252 -1.15 -12.36 20.70
C PRO A 252 -2.07 -13.40 21.35
N ALA A 253 -1.61 -13.96 22.48
CA ALA A 253 -2.35 -14.98 23.24
C ALA A 253 -3.75 -14.48 23.70
N GLU A 254 -3.86 -13.19 24.00
CA GLU A 254 -5.09 -12.56 24.51
C GLU A 254 -6.27 -12.61 23.52
N ILE A 255 -6.00 -12.79 22.23
CA ILE A 255 -7.05 -12.88 21.19
C ILE A 255 -7.04 -14.20 20.42
N ALA A 256 -6.21 -15.17 20.82
CA ALA A 256 -6.00 -16.41 20.09
C ALA A 256 -7.26 -17.27 19.92
N ASP A 257 -8.17 -17.22 20.88
CA ASP A 257 -9.47 -17.90 20.83
C ASP A 257 -10.42 -17.33 19.76
N ARG A 258 -10.23 -16.09 19.38
CA ARG A 258 -11.00 -15.34 18.37
C ARG A 258 -10.16 -14.92 17.17
N ALA A 259 -9.11 -15.69 16.87
CA ALA A 259 -8.20 -15.39 15.78
C ALA A 259 -8.12 -16.54 14.77
N VAL A 260 -7.92 -16.17 13.50
CA VAL A 260 -7.66 -17.09 12.38
C VAL A 260 -6.37 -16.63 11.69
N CYS A 261 -5.25 -17.30 11.98
CA CYS A 261 -3.96 -16.98 11.36
C CYS A 261 -3.62 -18.04 10.30
N ILE A 262 -3.37 -17.61 9.07
CA ILE A 262 -3.09 -18.48 7.92
C ILE A 262 -1.75 -18.09 7.33
N ASP A 263 -0.76 -18.97 7.47
CA ASP A 263 0.53 -18.83 6.81
C ASP A 263 0.41 -19.28 5.34
N GLY A 264 0.69 -18.39 4.40
CA GLY A 264 0.65 -18.70 2.99
C GLY A 264 0.52 -17.48 2.07
N ASP A 265 0.45 -17.75 0.77
CA ASP A 265 0.23 -16.72 -0.24
C ASP A 265 -1.21 -16.20 -0.19
N ILE A 266 -1.36 -14.88 -0.15
CA ILE A 266 -2.67 -14.22 0.02
C ILE A 266 -3.58 -14.51 -1.17
N GLY A 267 -3.05 -14.39 -2.40
CA GLY A 267 -3.82 -14.63 -3.63
C GLY A 267 -4.34 -16.05 -3.72
N ASP A 268 -3.52 -17.04 -3.36
CA ASP A 268 -3.89 -18.45 -3.36
C ASP A 268 -4.99 -18.74 -2.32
N ILE A 269 -4.88 -18.11 -1.13
CA ILE A 269 -5.88 -18.29 -0.07
C ILE A 269 -7.20 -17.62 -0.46
N LEU A 270 -7.16 -16.39 -0.98
CA LEU A 270 -8.37 -15.68 -1.45
C LEU A 270 -9.07 -16.45 -2.57
N ALA A 271 -8.32 -17.02 -3.52
CA ALA A 271 -8.90 -17.84 -4.60
C ALA A 271 -9.64 -19.08 -4.05
N ARG A 272 -9.11 -19.71 -3.00
CA ARG A 272 -9.72 -20.90 -2.34
C ARG A 272 -10.94 -20.57 -1.49
N ILE A 273 -11.15 -19.32 -1.09
CA ILE A 273 -12.35 -18.90 -0.37
C ILE A 273 -13.52 -18.75 -1.35
N HIS A 274 -13.26 -18.38 -2.60
CA HIS A 274 -14.27 -18.22 -3.66
C HIS A 274 -14.80 -19.55 -4.21
N GLY A 275 -13.99 -20.60 -4.19
CA GLY A 275 -14.40 -21.94 -4.63
C GLY A 275 -15.09 -22.73 -3.54
#